data_95ae5087de085b3cf209e1b36c2acae0
#
_entry.id   95ae5087de085b3cf209e1b36c2acae0
#
_cell.length_a   1.000
_cell.length_b   1.000
_cell.length_c   1.000
_cell.angle_alpha   90.00
_cell.angle_beta   90.00
_cell.angle_gamma   90.00
#
_symmetry.space_group_name_H-M   'P 1'
#
loop_
_entity.id
_entity.type
_entity.pdbx_description
1 polymer ?
#
loop_
_entity_poly.entity_id
_entity_poly.type
_entity_poly.pdbx_seq_one_letter_code
_entity_poly.pdbx_strand_id
1 'polypeptide(L)'
;MAWDDPLDFKKEGIVLDYKTAGVDIDAGNKFVEDLKNKVPGLGGFGGMIKVPVGYEEPILVSGADGVGTKVSICQVANDYTTIGQDLVAMCVNDVITCGANPLYFLDYLSTQRLDNNVADIMVGVLKGCEIAGMDLLGGETAEHPRQLHYDMAGFCTGIVDK
;
A
#
# COMPACT_ATOMS: atom_id res chain seq x y z
N MET A 1 -22.35 -22.93 -12.04
CA MET A 1 -21.31 -22.56 -13.00
C MET A 1 -20.01 -23.08 -12.44
N ALA A 2 -19.40 -24.08 -13.08
CA ALA A 2 -18.07 -24.52 -12.72
C ALA A 2 -17.11 -23.41 -13.13
N TRP A 3 -16.24 -23.01 -12.23
CA TRP A 3 -15.15 -22.09 -12.56
C TRP A 3 -14.15 -22.89 -13.38
N ASP A 4 -14.06 -22.59 -14.69
CA ASP A 4 -12.94 -23.09 -15.49
C ASP A 4 -11.67 -22.47 -14.93
N ASP A 5 -10.87 -23.29 -14.27
CA ASP A 5 -9.57 -22.88 -13.72
C ASP A 5 -8.60 -22.65 -14.89
N PRO A 6 -8.25 -21.38 -15.25
CA PRO A 6 -7.35 -21.12 -16.35
C PRO A 6 -5.91 -21.59 -16.09
N LEU A 7 -5.61 -21.96 -14.84
CA LEU A 7 -4.36 -22.57 -14.43
C LEU A 7 -4.59 -24.04 -14.10
N ASP A 8 -4.65 -24.87 -15.14
CA ASP A 8 -4.66 -26.32 -14.98
C ASP A 8 -3.27 -26.79 -14.53
N PHE A 9 -3.03 -26.73 -13.21
CA PHE A 9 -1.78 -27.16 -12.58
C PHE A 9 -1.51 -28.68 -12.70
N LYS A 10 -2.42 -29.44 -13.32
CA LYS A 10 -2.30 -30.90 -13.50
C LYS A 10 -1.68 -31.27 -14.83
N LYS A 11 -1.32 -30.32 -15.70
CA LYS A 11 -0.59 -30.64 -16.93
C LYS A 11 0.83 -31.07 -16.59
N GLU A 12 1.14 -32.32 -16.89
CA GLU A 12 2.48 -32.88 -16.73
C GLU A 12 3.51 -32.02 -17.45
N GLY A 13 4.55 -31.58 -16.72
CA GLY A 13 5.70 -30.83 -17.26
C GLY A 13 5.70 -29.33 -17.02
N ILE A 14 4.73 -28.76 -16.31
CA ILE A 14 4.81 -27.34 -15.91
C ILE A 14 5.70 -27.21 -14.68
N VAL A 15 6.83 -26.54 -14.82
CA VAL A 15 7.64 -26.10 -13.68
C VAL A 15 6.89 -24.95 -13.02
N LEU A 16 6.37 -25.19 -11.81
CA LEU A 16 5.74 -24.14 -11.00
C LEU A 16 6.85 -23.26 -10.43
N ASP A 17 7.09 -22.14 -11.06
CA ASP A 17 7.89 -21.04 -10.53
C ASP A 17 7.03 -19.76 -10.42
N TYR A 18 7.55 -18.74 -9.77
CA TYR A 18 6.83 -17.46 -9.58
C TYR A 18 6.45 -16.82 -10.92
N LYS A 19 7.29 -16.93 -11.95
CA LYS A 19 7.05 -16.35 -13.27
C LYS A 19 5.91 -17.05 -14.01
N THR A 20 5.87 -18.40 -13.95
CA THR A 20 4.77 -19.18 -14.53
C THR A 20 3.48 -19.00 -13.75
N ALA A 21 3.55 -18.66 -12.45
CA ALA A 21 2.43 -18.27 -11.63
C ALA A 21 1.95 -16.83 -11.88
N GLY A 22 2.68 -16.05 -12.72
CA GLY A 22 2.31 -14.67 -13.09
C GLY A 22 2.91 -13.60 -12.19
N VAL A 23 3.91 -13.93 -11.36
CA VAL A 23 4.62 -12.98 -10.49
C VAL A 23 6.00 -12.69 -11.05
N ASP A 24 6.29 -11.42 -11.34
CA ASP A 24 7.60 -10.97 -11.83
C ASP A 24 8.45 -10.43 -10.67
N ILE A 25 9.29 -11.32 -10.11
CA ILE A 25 10.18 -10.98 -8.98
C ILE A 25 11.16 -9.86 -9.34
N ASP A 26 11.66 -9.80 -10.58
CA ASP A 26 12.63 -8.79 -11.00
C ASP A 26 11.96 -7.41 -11.10
N ALA A 27 10.73 -7.36 -11.63
CA ALA A 27 9.92 -6.14 -11.63
C ALA A 27 9.61 -5.68 -10.22
N GLY A 28 9.27 -6.60 -9.31
CA GLY A 28 9.05 -6.32 -7.89
C GLY A 28 10.29 -5.73 -7.21
N ASN A 29 11.44 -6.35 -7.38
CA ASN A 29 12.70 -5.87 -6.82
C ASN A 29 13.06 -4.47 -7.33
N LYS A 30 12.91 -4.24 -8.64
CA LYS A 30 13.16 -2.92 -9.24
C LYS A 30 12.21 -1.87 -8.70
N PHE A 31 10.92 -2.19 -8.57
CA PHE A 31 9.93 -1.28 -8.00
C PHE A 31 10.29 -0.87 -6.57
N VAL A 32 10.68 -1.85 -5.73
CA VAL A 32 11.12 -1.58 -4.34
C VAL A 32 12.39 -0.74 -4.31
N GLU A 33 13.34 -0.96 -5.22
CA GLU A 33 14.56 -0.16 -5.33
C GLU A 33 14.25 1.28 -5.73
N ASP A 34 13.38 1.48 -6.71
CA ASP A 34 12.94 2.82 -7.14
C ASP A 34 12.20 3.55 -6.00
N LEU A 35 11.41 2.82 -5.20
CA LEU A 35 10.73 3.38 -4.04
C LEU A 35 11.72 3.76 -2.92
N LYS A 36 12.70 2.91 -2.62
CA LYS A 36 13.77 3.21 -1.63
C LYS A 36 14.56 4.46 -1.98
N ASN A 37 14.78 4.72 -3.27
CA ASN A 37 15.46 5.94 -3.72
C ASN A 37 14.63 7.20 -3.46
N LYS A 38 13.31 7.08 -3.35
CA LYS A 38 12.39 8.20 -3.08
C LYS A 38 12.09 8.38 -1.59
N VAL A 39 12.22 7.33 -0.80
CA VAL A 39 11.86 7.31 0.64
C VAL A 39 13.07 6.90 1.45
N PRO A 40 13.86 7.85 1.96
CA PRO A 40 14.98 7.55 2.85
C PRO A 40 14.49 6.80 4.10
N GLY A 41 15.10 5.65 4.38
CA GLY A 41 14.73 4.82 5.53
C GLY A 41 13.77 3.68 5.21
N LEU A 42 13.15 3.65 4.04
CA LEU A 42 12.41 2.50 3.56
C LEU A 42 13.40 1.38 3.23
N GLY A 43 13.33 0.24 3.90
CA GLY A 43 14.32 -0.76 3.51
C GLY A 43 14.55 -1.96 4.39
N GLY A 44 13.56 -2.47 5.06
CA GLY A 44 13.63 -3.76 5.75
C GLY A 44 12.30 -4.49 5.63
N PHE A 45 12.23 -5.71 6.17
CA PHE A 45 10.96 -6.42 6.29
C PHE A 45 10.02 -5.77 7.32
N GLY A 46 10.51 -4.87 8.16
CA GLY A 46 9.73 -4.11 9.13
C GLY A 46 10.22 -2.68 9.23
N GLY A 47 9.30 -1.73 9.27
CA GLY A 47 9.59 -0.32 9.50
C GLY A 47 9.87 -0.05 10.99
N MET A 48 10.75 0.88 11.28
CA MET A 48 11.09 1.29 12.64
C MET A 48 10.98 2.80 12.79
N ILE A 49 10.28 3.24 13.82
CA ILE A 49 10.17 4.64 14.19
C ILE A 49 10.47 4.83 15.67
N LYS A 50 11.13 5.94 16.00
CA LYS A 50 11.28 6.31 17.41
C LYS A 50 9.94 6.78 17.95
N VAL A 51 9.57 6.30 19.13
CA VAL A 51 8.45 6.88 19.88
C VAL A 51 8.80 8.33 20.22
N PRO A 52 7.98 9.32 19.81
CA PRO A 52 8.24 10.72 20.14
C PRO A 52 8.30 10.94 21.65
N VAL A 53 9.12 11.89 22.06
CA VAL A 53 9.24 12.31 23.46
C VAL A 53 8.33 13.54 23.71
N GLY A 54 8.02 13.81 24.98
CA GLY A 54 7.21 14.98 25.36
C GLY A 54 5.76 14.65 25.65
N TYR A 55 5.40 13.37 25.63
CA TYR A 55 4.11 12.87 26.09
C TYR A 55 4.23 12.37 27.56
N GLU A 56 3.24 12.66 28.38
CA GLU A 56 3.20 12.22 29.80
C GLU A 56 2.63 10.81 29.90
N GLU A 57 1.48 10.55 29.27
CA GLU A 57 0.83 9.24 29.18
C GLU A 57 0.51 8.91 27.70
N PRO A 58 1.52 8.55 26.88
CA PRO A 58 1.35 8.38 25.45
C PRO A 58 0.43 7.21 25.09
N ILE A 59 -0.58 7.49 24.27
CA ILE A 59 -1.50 6.51 23.70
C ILE A 59 -1.28 6.44 22.19
N LEU A 60 -1.11 5.23 21.66
CA LEU A 60 -1.10 5.00 20.23
C LEU A 60 -2.53 4.78 19.73
N VAL A 61 -2.90 5.50 18.68
CA VAL A 61 -4.18 5.37 17.99
C VAL A 61 -3.90 4.86 16.60
N SER A 62 -4.57 3.78 16.20
CA SER A 62 -4.39 3.19 14.87
C SER A 62 -5.72 3.03 14.16
N GLY A 63 -5.75 3.36 12.87
CA GLY A 63 -6.88 3.17 11.98
C GLY A 63 -6.43 2.42 10.73
N ALA A 64 -7.34 1.65 10.14
CA ALA A 64 -7.16 0.98 8.87
C ALA A 64 -8.38 1.21 7.99
N ASP A 65 -8.15 1.58 6.74
CA ASP A 65 -9.23 1.80 5.77
C ASP A 65 -8.76 1.44 4.36
N GLY A 66 -9.70 1.25 3.45
CA GLY A 66 -9.48 1.02 2.04
C GLY A 66 -10.14 2.09 1.18
N VAL A 67 -9.64 2.27 -0.05
CA VAL A 67 -10.22 3.27 -0.98
C VAL A 67 -11.59 2.83 -1.50
N GLY A 68 -11.83 1.51 -1.60
CA GLY A 68 -13.10 0.96 -2.05
C GLY A 68 -13.48 1.39 -3.47
N THR A 69 -14.73 1.81 -3.66
CA THR A 69 -15.31 2.07 -4.98
C THR A 69 -14.70 3.24 -5.77
N LYS A 70 -13.92 4.13 -5.13
CA LYS A 70 -13.19 5.19 -5.86
C LYS A 70 -12.20 4.63 -6.90
N VAL A 71 -11.66 3.44 -6.66
CA VAL A 71 -10.79 2.74 -7.63
C VAL A 71 -11.48 2.55 -8.97
N SER A 72 -12.78 2.24 -8.98
CA SER A 72 -13.55 2.10 -10.21
C SER A 72 -13.65 3.41 -11.00
N ILE A 73 -13.65 4.55 -10.31
CA ILE A 73 -13.65 5.87 -10.97
C ILE A 73 -12.29 6.09 -11.65
N CYS A 74 -11.18 5.75 -10.97
CA CYS A 74 -9.84 5.84 -11.55
C CYS A 74 -9.70 4.95 -12.78
N GLN A 75 -10.28 3.75 -12.77
CA GLN A 75 -10.30 2.86 -13.93
C GLN A 75 -11.02 3.49 -15.13
N VAL A 76 -12.20 4.07 -14.90
CA VAL A 76 -12.97 4.73 -15.97
C VAL A 76 -12.25 5.96 -16.51
N ALA A 77 -11.62 6.74 -15.62
CA ALA A 77 -10.83 7.93 -15.96
C ALA A 77 -9.47 7.58 -16.56
N ASN A 78 -8.97 6.36 -16.33
CA ASN A 78 -7.60 5.94 -16.61
C ASN A 78 -6.57 6.90 -15.97
N ASP A 79 -6.84 7.32 -14.72
CA ASP A 79 -6.01 8.23 -13.94
C ASP A 79 -5.96 7.76 -12.49
N TYR A 80 -4.75 7.43 -12.02
CA TYR A 80 -4.47 6.89 -10.69
C TYR A 80 -3.60 7.83 -9.84
N THR A 81 -3.30 9.02 -10.35
CA THR A 81 -2.30 9.94 -9.75
C THR A 81 -2.70 10.48 -8.38
N THR A 82 -4.00 10.53 -8.06
CA THR A 82 -4.50 11.11 -6.81
C THR A 82 -5.06 10.09 -5.82
N ILE A 83 -5.35 8.86 -6.26
CA ILE A 83 -6.04 7.88 -5.43
C ILE A 83 -5.23 7.45 -4.19
N GLY A 84 -3.90 7.51 -4.27
CA GLY A 84 -3.03 7.26 -3.13
C GLY A 84 -3.19 8.31 -2.03
N GLN A 85 -3.48 9.57 -2.37
CA GLN A 85 -3.79 10.62 -1.39
C GLN A 85 -5.11 10.33 -0.69
N ASP A 86 -6.11 9.85 -1.41
CA ASP A 86 -7.38 9.43 -0.83
C ASP A 86 -7.18 8.29 0.19
N LEU A 87 -6.35 7.30 -0.15
CA LEU A 87 -6.04 6.19 0.75
C LEU A 87 -5.45 6.69 2.08
N VAL A 88 -4.45 7.57 1.99
CA VAL A 88 -3.82 8.16 3.18
C VAL A 88 -4.83 8.98 3.97
N ALA A 89 -5.61 9.83 3.30
CA ALA A 89 -6.57 10.73 3.94
C ALA A 89 -7.65 9.95 4.70
N MET A 90 -8.16 8.84 4.17
CA MET A 90 -9.17 8.02 4.83
C MET A 90 -8.66 7.50 6.18
N CYS A 91 -7.44 6.95 6.21
CA CYS A 91 -6.84 6.42 7.44
C CYS A 91 -6.45 7.52 8.43
N VAL A 92 -5.89 8.62 7.93
CA VAL A 92 -5.46 9.76 8.78
C VAL A 92 -6.66 10.43 9.44
N ASN A 93 -7.77 10.61 8.71
CA ASN A 93 -8.96 11.23 9.24
C ASN A 93 -9.50 10.47 10.45
N ASP A 94 -9.46 9.15 10.44
CA ASP A 94 -9.88 8.34 11.60
C ASP A 94 -8.99 8.59 12.82
N VAL A 95 -7.69 8.65 12.61
CA VAL A 95 -6.70 8.86 13.68
C VAL A 95 -6.84 10.25 14.29
N ILE A 96 -7.00 11.31 13.48
CA ILE A 96 -7.12 12.69 13.99
C ILE A 96 -8.46 12.94 14.69
N THR A 97 -9.51 12.16 14.40
CA THR A 97 -10.78 12.28 15.17
C THR A 97 -10.61 11.93 16.65
N CYS A 98 -9.58 11.14 16.97
CA CYS A 98 -9.19 10.80 18.34
C CYS A 98 -8.25 11.83 18.97
N GLY A 99 -7.95 12.94 18.29
CA GLY A 99 -6.99 13.96 18.74
C GLY A 99 -5.53 13.55 18.60
N ALA A 100 -5.25 12.44 17.93
CA ALA A 100 -3.88 11.94 17.77
C ALA A 100 -3.14 12.63 16.62
N ASN A 101 -1.86 12.87 16.82
CA ASN A 101 -0.96 13.33 15.77
C ASN A 101 -0.49 12.14 14.94
N PRO A 102 -0.67 12.09 13.62
CA PRO A 102 -0.17 11.02 12.77
C PRO A 102 1.34 10.84 12.90
N LEU A 103 1.81 9.59 12.98
CA LEU A 103 3.23 9.27 13.10
C LEU A 103 3.76 8.59 11.86
N TYR A 104 3.07 7.54 11.40
CA TYR A 104 3.50 6.77 10.24
C TYR A 104 2.33 6.10 9.54
N PHE A 105 2.59 5.74 8.32
CA PHE A 105 1.68 5.03 7.42
C PHE A 105 2.31 3.73 6.93
N LEU A 106 1.48 2.71 6.77
CA LEU A 106 1.79 1.48 6.05
C LEU A 106 0.73 1.30 4.97
N ASP A 107 1.14 0.87 3.78
CA ASP A 107 0.21 0.57 2.70
C ASP A 107 0.18 -0.91 2.36
N TYR A 108 -0.93 -1.36 1.83
CA TYR A 108 -1.07 -2.63 1.13
C TYR A 108 -1.70 -2.36 -0.23
N LEU A 109 -0.99 -2.72 -1.28
CA LEU A 109 -1.47 -2.62 -2.65
C LEU A 109 -1.50 -4.00 -3.29
N SER A 110 -2.66 -4.40 -3.80
CA SER A 110 -2.84 -5.62 -4.57
C SER A 110 -3.21 -5.28 -6.01
N THR A 111 -2.55 -5.92 -6.95
CA THR A 111 -2.73 -5.69 -8.39
C THR A 111 -2.60 -6.98 -9.19
N GLN A 112 -3.08 -6.98 -10.43
CA GLN A 112 -2.85 -8.10 -11.34
C GLN A 112 -1.37 -8.23 -11.72
N ARG A 113 -0.71 -7.10 -11.92
CA ARG A 113 0.72 -6.99 -12.25
C ARG A 113 1.24 -5.60 -11.89
N LEU A 114 2.54 -5.50 -11.69
CA LEU A 114 3.19 -4.20 -11.51
C LEU A 114 3.25 -3.47 -12.85
N ASP A 115 2.65 -2.26 -12.88
CA ASP A 115 2.62 -1.38 -14.03
C ASP A 115 2.82 0.09 -13.62
N ASN A 116 2.74 1.02 -14.57
CA ASN A 116 2.95 2.44 -14.31
C ASN A 116 1.89 3.02 -13.35
N ASN A 117 0.68 2.48 -13.34
CA ASN A 117 -0.39 2.95 -12.45
C ASN A 117 -0.03 2.69 -10.99
N VAL A 118 0.66 1.57 -10.69
CA VAL A 118 1.19 1.29 -9.35
C VAL A 118 2.15 2.39 -8.90
N ALA A 119 3.03 2.84 -9.80
CA ALA A 119 3.94 3.94 -9.50
C ALA A 119 3.19 5.25 -9.23
N ASP A 120 2.15 5.57 -10.01
CA ASP A 120 1.32 6.76 -9.83
C ASP A 120 0.55 6.70 -8.49
N ILE A 121 0.00 5.55 -8.13
CA ILE A 121 -0.64 5.32 -6.83
C ILE A 121 0.34 5.61 -5.69
N MET A 122 1.56 5.07 -5.78
CA MET A 122 2.57 5.26 -4.73
C MET A 122 3.06 6.70 -4.62
N VAL A 123 3.15 7.43 -5.74
CA VAL A 123 3.40 8.89 -5.72
C VAL A 123 2.29 9.62 -4.95
N GLY A 124 1.04 9.21 -5.17
CA GLY A 124 -0.11 9.73 -4.43
C GLY A 124 -0.03 9.42 -2.93
N VAL A 125 0.36 8.20 -2.54
CA VAL A 125 0.55 7.80 -1.12
C VAL A 125 1.63 8.67 -0.47
N LEU A 126 2.80 8.82 -1.11
CA LEU A 126 3.87 9.67 -0.62
C LEU A 126 3.42 11.12 -0.43
N LYS A 127 2.65 11.64 -1.39
CA LYS A 127 2.11 13.01 -1.29
C LYS A 127 1.11 13.14 -0.14
N GLY A 128 0.26 12.13 0.07
CA GLY A 128 -0.66 12.09 1.22
C GLY A 128 0.07 12.09 2.56
N CYS A 129 1.13 11.27 2.68
CA CYS A 129 1.98 11.24 3.87
C CYS A 129 2.67 12.58 4.13
N GLU A 130 3.21 13.22 3.08
CA GLU A 130 3.80 14.57 3.19
C GLU A 130 2.79 15.60 3.71
N ILE A 131 1.56 15.59 3.17
CA ILE A 131 0.49 16.51 3.61
C ILE A 131 0.12 16.27 5.08
N ALA A 132 0.07 14.99 5.50
CA ALA A 132 -0.25 14.60 6.86
C ALA A 132 0.92 14.80 7.85
N GLY A 133 2.12 15.11 7.36
CA GLY A 133 3.31 15.30 8.20
C GLY A 133 3.80 14.00 8.85
N MET A 134 3.64 12.87 8.20
CA MET A 134 4.03 11.54 8.70
C MET A 134 4.90 10.78 7.69
N ASP A 135 5.60 9.75 8.16
CA ASP A 135 6.45 8.91 7.33
C ASP A 135 5.67 7.73 6.72
N LEU A 136 5.93 7.43 5.44
CA LEU A 136 5.64 6.12 4.88
C LEU A 136 6.70 5.15 5.41
N LEU A 137 6.33 4.30 6.36
CA LEU A 137 7.26 3.46 7.10
C LEU A 137 7.53 2.11 6.43
N GLY A 138 6.64 1.68 5.58
CA GLY A 138 6.69 0.43 4.84
C GLY A 138 5.35 0.09 4.22
N GLY A 139 5.25 -1.10 3.69
CA GLY A 139 4.03 -1.59 3.07
C GLY A 139 4.27 -2.91 2.37
N GLU A 140 3.30 -3.34 1.57
CA GLU A 140 3.36 -4.55 0.78
C GLU A 140 2.68 -4.34 -0.57
N THR A 141 3.30 -4.81 -1.64
CA THR A 141 2.68 -4.84 -2.97
C THR A 141 2.59 -6.28 -3.46
N ALA A 142 1.38 -6.79 -3.62
CA ALA A 142 1.11 -8.16 -4.00
C ALA A 142 0.61 -8.26 -5.44
N GLU A 143 1.22 -9.14 -6.22
CA GLU A 143 0.73 -9.50 -7.55
C GLU A 143 -0.23 -10.70 -7.47
N HIS A 144 -1.46 -10.49 -7.94
CA HIS A 144 -2.48 -11.53 -8.05
C HIS A 144 -2.95 -11.65 -9.50
N PRO A 145 -2.47 -12.61 -10.28
CA PRO A 145 -2.76 -12.72 -11.72
C PRO A 145 -4.25 -12.80 -12.10
N ARG A 146 -5.11 -13.16 -11.14
CA ARG A 146 -6.57 -13.23 -11.35
C ARG A 146 -7.32 -12.00 -10.87
N GLN A 147 -6.64 -11.02 -10.28
CA GLN A 147 -7.26 -9.80 -9.82
C GLN A 147 -7.57 -8.89 -11.01
N LEU A 148 -8.79 -8.39 -11.09
CA LEU A 148 -9.24 -7.53 -12.19
C LEU A 148 -9.02 -6.04 -11.92
N HIS A 149 -8.79 -5.67 -10.66
CA HIS A 149 -8.72 -4.28 -10.20
C HIS A 149 -7.59 -4.12 -9.20
N TYR A 150 -7.10 -2.87 -9.04
CA TYR A 150 -6.27 -2.53 -7.90
C TYR A 150 -7.12 -2.60 -6.63
N ASP A 151 -6.55 -3.14 -5.57
CA ASP A 151 -7.13 -3.09 -4.24
C ASP A 151 -6.08 -2.51 -3.28
N MET A 152 -6.53 -1.58 -2.43
CA MET A 152 -5.64 -0.80 -1.60
C MET A 152 -6.21 -0.67 -0.20
N ALA A 153 -5.37 -0.96 0.79
CA ALA A 153 -5.63 -0.68 2.18
C ALA A 153 -4.48 0.12 2.80
N GLY A 154 -4.81 1.01 3.71
CA GLY A 154 -3.85 1.80 4.46
C GLY A 154 -3.99 1.57 5.95
N PHE A 155 -2.90 1.78 6.67
CA PHE A 155 -2.81 1.64 8.11
C PHE A 155 -2.06 2.86 8.65
N CYS A 156 -2.76 3.73 9.35
CA CYS A 156 -2.18 4.90 9.99
C CYS A 156 -2.06 4.66 11.49
N THR A 157 -0.94 5.05 12.07
CA THR A 157 -0.77 5.11 13.53
C THR A 157 -0.36 6.52 13.92
N GLY A 158 -1.03 7.04 14.92
CA GLY A 158 -0.73 8.33 15.55
C GLY A 158 -0.54 8.19 17.05
N ILE A 159 -0.19 9.30 17.70
CA ILE A 159 0.05 9.38 19.12
C ILE A 159 -0.70 10.57 19.72
N VAL A 160 -1.22 10.38 20.91
CA VAL A 160 -1.89 11.41 21.71
C VAL A 160 -1.56 11.23 23.19
N ASP A 161 -1.58 12.28 23.96
CA ASP A 161 -1.56 12.18 25.41
C ASP A 161 -2.97 11.86 25.94
N LYS A 162 -3.04 11.09 27.02
CA LYS A 162 -4.30 10.68 27.65
C LYS A 162 -5.11 11.86 28.14
#